data_427ebadf9bb625b8c39950e5b5a91d71
#
_entry.id   427ebadf9bb625b8c39950e5b5a91d71
#
_cell.length_a   1.000
_cell.length_b   1.000
_cell.length_c   1.000
_cell.angle_alpha   90.00
_cell.angle_beta   90.00
_cell.angle_gamma   90.00
#
_symmetry.space_group_name_H-M   'P 1'
#
loop_
_entity.id
_entity.type
_entity.pdbx_description
1 polymer ?
#
loop_
_entity_poly.entity_id
_entity_poly.type
_entity_poly.pdbx_seq_one_letter_code
_entity_poly.pdbx_strand_id
1 'polypeptide(L)'
;MSIKIGISPIAWSNDDMPELGGDTTLEQCLSETSKAGFVGIESGGKFPKNSKELLPKLDKENLQLCSGWYGASLLNNTPKEEFDLMKNQLNLFKECKAPCMVFAEVTNSVQGDPKTPLSKRPKLSNDDWSKLTSRMSEISKMMRDENMPLAYHHHMGTVIETEDETKRLIDNTDDNVKLLIDTGHMLFAQGNSINLVQDFSQRLIHVHCKDIRKEVLDKSLKNDSTFRQAFLDGAFTVPGDGCIDYIPFLKALK
;
A
#
# COMPACT_ATOMS: atom_id res chain seq x y z
N MET A 1 16.77 15.73 -5.04
CA MET A 1 16.41 15.18 -3.72
C MET A 1 17.03 13.79 -3.57
N SER A 2 17.52 13.41 -2.38
CA SER A 2 17.96 12.02 -2.15
C SER A 2 16.72 11.14 -1.90
N ILE A 3 16.62 10.02 -2.58
CA ILE A 3 15.58 9.01 -2.33
C ILE A 3 15.86 8.39 -0.96
N LYS A 4 14.85 8.33 -0.09
CA LYS A 4 14.91 7.59 1.18
C LYS A 4 14.36 6.19 0.95
N ILE A 5 15.05 5.17 1.45
CA ILE A 5 14.64 3.78 1.29
C ILE A 5 14.19 3.26 2.66
N GLY A 6 12.94 2.82 2.71
CA GLY A 6 12.35 2.14 3.85
C GLY A 6 11.94 0.71 3.49
N ILE A 7 11.40 -0.01 4.48
CA ILE A 7 10.90 -1.36 4.29
C ILE A 7 9.56 -1.55 5.01
N SER A 8 8.71 -2.44 4.50
CA SER A 8 7.51 -2.87 5.20
C SER A 8 7.82 -4.05 6.13
N PRO A 9 7.22 -4.10 7.34
CA PRO A 9 7.39 -5.21 8.27
C PRO A 9 6.89 -6.55 7.73
N ILE A 10 6.17 -6.56 6.63
CA ILE A 10 5.72 -7.79 5.93
C ILE A 10 6.88 -8.72 5.54
N ALA A 11 8.12 -8.21 5.50
CA ALA A 11 9.32 -9.00 5.29
C ALA A 11 9.61 -9.97 6.47
N TRP A 12 9.08 -9.70 7.66
CA TRP A 12 9.27 -10.51 8.87
C TRP A 12 7.99 -11.14 9.40
N SER A 13 6.85 -10.47 9.23
CA SER A 13 5.56 -10.96 9.72
C SER A 13 4.44 -10.43 8.82
N ASN A 14 3.39 -11.23 8.64
CA ASN A 14 2.27 -10.87 7.79
C ASN A 14 1.03 -10.60 8.65
N ASP A 15 0.46 -9.40 8.53
CA ASP A 15 -0.72 -8.99 9.31
C ASP A 15 -2.00 -9.71 8.84
N ASP A 16 -2.08 -10.08 7.55
CA ASP A 16 -3.20 -10.85 6.98
C ASP A 16 -3.10 -12.37 7.25
N MET A 17 -1.88 -12.83 7.56
CA MET A 17 -1.56 -14.24 7.85
C MET A 17 -0.62 -14.30 9.07
N PRO A 18 -1.14 -14.09 10.30
CA PRO A 18 -0.32 -13.96 11.51
C PRO A 18 0.54 -15.20 11.84
N GLU A 19 0.21 -16.35 11.25
CA GLU A 19 1.01 -17.56 11.33
C GLU A 19 2.36 -17.46 10.58
N LEU A 20 2.50 -16.52 9.66
CA LEU A 20 3.75 -16.25 8.95
C LEU A 20 4.57 -15.22 9.71
N GLY A 21 5.61 -15.68 10.40
CA GLY A 21 6.51 -14.82 11.18
C GLY A 21 5.88 -14.29 12.48
N GLY A 22 4.85 -14.96 13.01
CA GLY A 22 4.11 -14.55 14.20
C GLY A 22 4.99 -14.42 15.46
N ASP A 23 6.05 -15.22 15.57
CA ASP A 23 7.04 -15.26 16.64
C ASP A 23 8.15 -14.20 16.48
N THR A 24 8.31 -13.58 15.31
CA THR A 24 9.28 -12.49 15.11
C THR A 24 8.86 -11.25 15.90
N THR A 25 9.73 -10.75 16.78
CA THR A 25 9.43 -9.58 17.61
C THR A 25 9.56 -8.27 16.84
N LEU A 26 8.89 -7.21 17.30
CA LEU A 26 9.07 -5.88 16.73
C LEU A 26 10.52 -5.41 16.86
N GLU A 27 11.15 -5.66 18.00
CA GLU A 27 12.56 -5.30 18.25
C GLU A 27 13.49 -5.95 17.24
N GLN A 28 13.25 -7.20 16.88
CA GLN A 28 14.00 -7.89 15.83
C GLN A 28 13.79 -7.21 14.47
N CYS A 29 12.53 -6.95 14.06
CA CYS A 29 12.23 -6.25 12.82
C CYS A 29 12.96 -4.91 12.72
N LEU A 30 12.90 -4.09 13.78
CA LEU A 30 13.54 -2.78 13.80
C LEU A 30 15.08 -2.88 13.73
N SER A 31 15.66 -3.77 14.52
CA SER A 31 17.12 -3.97 14.53
C SER A 31 17.65 -4.48 13.19
N GLU A 32 16.97 -5.44 12.56
CA GLU A 32 17.37 -5.97 11.25
C GLU A 32 17.15 -4.95 10.13
N THR A 33 16.07 -4.14 10.19
CA THR A 33 15.83 -3.01 9.28
C THR A 33 17.01 -2.03 9.31
N SER A 34 17.44 -1.61 10.50
CA SER A 34 18.56 -0.69 10.69
C SER A 34 19.88 -1.29 10.20
N LYS A 35 20.16 -2.56 10.55
CA LYS A 35 21.38 -3.27 10.11
C LYS A 35 21.45 -3.47 8.59
N ALA A 36 20.30 -3.62 7.95
CA ALA A 36 20.22 -3.71 6.48
C ALA A 36 20.42 -2.36 5.78
N GLY A 37 20.52 -1.25 6.52
CA GLY A 37 20.78 0.08 5.98
C GLY A 37 19.55 0.86 5.55
N PHE A 38 18.34 0.41 5.89
CA PHE A 38 17.13 1.18 5.67
C PHE A 38 17.05 2.35 6.66
N VAL A 39 16.46 3.46 6.23
CA VAL A 39 16.31 4.66 7.07
C VAL A 39 14.89 4.79 7.65
N GLY A 40 13.98 3.92 7.27
CA GLY A 40 12.60 3.93 7.75
C GLY A 40 11.92 2.58 7.61
N ILE A 41 10.79 2.47 8.31
CA ILE A 41 9.94 1.29 8.31
C ILE A 41 8.47 1.72 8.29
N GLU A 42 7.62 0.96 7.62
CA GLU A 42 6.17 1.15 7.70
C GLU A 42 5.61 0.54 8.99
N SER A 43 4.46 1.05 9.46
CA SER A 43 3.78 0.43 10.60
C SER A 43 3.12 -0.88 10.19
N GLY A 44 3.03 -1.81 11.15
CA GLY A 44 2.30 -3.06 11.02
C GLY A 44 1.58 -3.41 12.31
N GLY A 45 0.95 -4.58 12.34
CA GLY A 45 0.10 -5.03 13.44
C GLY A 45 0.83 -5.13 14.79
N LYS A 46 2.13 -5.40 14.79
CA LYS A 46 2.97 -5.50 16.00
C LYS A 46 3.42 -4.14 16.56
N PHE A 47 3.18 -3.05 15.82
CA PHE A 47 3.62 -1.73 16.24
C PHE A 47 2.72 -1.15 17.34
N PRO A 48 3.29 -0.47 18.38
CA PRO A 48 2.52 0.29 19.35
C PRO A 48 1.56 1.26 18.67
N LYS A 49 0.37 1.39 19.23
CA LYS A 49 -0.68 2.27 18.69
C LYS A 49 -0.62 3.69 19.26
N ASN A 50 0.45 4.04 19.96
CA ASN A 50 0.72 5.39 20.46
C ASN A 50 2.20 5.75 20.28
N SER A 51 2.44 7.04 20.07
CA SER A 51 3.78 7.58 19.78
C SER A 51 4.75 7.49 20.96
N LYS A 52 4.24 7.57 22.19
CA LYS A 52 5.09 7.50 23.40
C LYS A 52 5.81 6.18 23.53
N GLU A 53 5.20 5.10 23.06
CA GLU A 53 5.81 3.77 23.03
C GLU A 53 6.59 3.52 21.73
N LEU A 54 6.11 4.05 20.59
CA LEU A 54 6.72 3.76 19.29
C LEU A 54 7.99 4.57 19.06
N LEU A 55 7.98 5.89 19.34
CA LEU A 55 9.14 6.76 19.05
C LEU A 55 10.44 6.28 19.72
N PRO A 56 10.48 5.92 21.03
CA PRO A 56 11.71 5.43 21.63
C PRO A 56 12.26 4.16 20.97
N LYS A 57 11.39 3.30 20.41
CA LYS A 57 11.82 2.08 19.71
C LYS A 57 12.44 2.41 18.34
N LEU A 58 11.83 3.35 17.62
CA LEU A 58 12.35 3.82 16.33
C LEU A 58 13.67 4.58 16.52
N ASP A 59 13.74 5.49 17.50
CA ASP A 59 14.93 6.30 17.81
C ASP A 59 16.13 5.42 18.22
N LYS A 60 15.88 4.36 18.99
CA LYS A 60 16.93 3.39 19.38
C LYS A 60 17.64 2.79 18.17
N GLU A 61 16.93 2.56 17.10
CA GLU A 61 17.45 1.94 15.87
C GLU A 61 17.75 2.97 14.75
N ASN A 62 17.61 4.29 15.05
CA ASN A 62 17.75 5.38 14.08
C ASN A 62 16.81 5.26 12.87
N LEU A 63 15.60 4.79 13.08
CA LEU A 63 14.59 4.62 12.06
C LEU A 63 13.51 5.69 12.12
N GLN A 64 12.88 5.97 10.98
CA GLN A 64 11.71 6.83 10.87
C GLN A 64 10.48 5.98 10.52
N LEU A 65 9.31 6.35 11.04
CA LEU A 65 8.06 5.82 10.50
C LEU A 65 7.83 6.44 9.12
N CYS A 66 7.82 5.62 8.07
CA CYS A 66 7.70 6.16 6.71
C CYS A 66 6.26 6.10 6.17
N SER A 67 5.40 5.28 6.72
CA SER A 67 3.99 5.14 6.34
C SER A 67 3.33 4.00 7.14
N GLY A 68 2.13 3.60 6.71
CA GLY A 68 1.42 2.40 7.12
C GLY A 68 0.07 2.31 6.45
N TRP A 69 -0.44 1.11 6.34
CA TRP A 69 -1.68 0.78 5.65
C TRP A 69 -2.92 1.24 6.43
N TYR A 70 -3.85 1.86 5.72
CA TYR A 70 -5.22 2.09 6.16
C TYR A 70 -6.21 1.58 5.10
N GLY A 71 -7.02 0.59 5.48
CA GLY A 71 -8.08 0.05 4.64
C GLY A 71 -9.39 0.79 4.90
N ALA A 72 -9.85 1.58 3.94
CA ALA A 72 -11.06 2.39 4.04
C ALA A 72 -12.28 1.69 3.42
N SER A 73 -13.47 2.07 3.87
CA SER A 73 -14.75 1.63 3.33
C SER A 73 -15.58 2.81 2.84
N LEU A 74 -15.02 3.66 1.97
CA LEU A 74 -15.70 4.87 1.46
C LEU A 74 -16.93 4.56 0.60
N LEU A 75 -17.07 3.37 0.08
CA LEU A 75 -18.32 2.97 -0.58
C LEU A 75 -19.48 2.80 0.41
N ASN A 76 -19.20 2.50 1.67
CA ASN A 76 -20.18 2.36 2.74
C ASN A 76 -20.27 3.62 3.60
N ASN A 77 -19.14 4.12 4.08
CA ASN A 77 -19.05 5.23 5.01
C ASN A 77 -18.99 6.58 4.28
N THR A 78 -19.54 7.61 4.88
CA THR A 78 -19.28 8.99 4.46
C THR A 78 -17.80 9.35 4.75
N PRO A 79 -17.24 10.36 4.07
CA PRO A 79 -15.88 10.84 4.36
C PRO A 79 -15.65 11.21 5.82
N LYS A 80 -16.64 11.81 6.46
CA LYS A 80 -16.59 12.19 7.88
C LYS A 80 -16.52 10.96 8.79
N GLU A 81 -17.38 9.98 8.57
CA GLU A 81 -17.38 8.73 9.35
C GLU A 81 -16.04 8.00 9.19
N GLU A 82 -15.54 7.87 7.96
CA GLU A 82 -14.26 7.22 7.69
C GLU A 82 -13.10 7.97 8.31
N PHE A 83 -13.12 9.32 8.26
CA PHE A 83 -12.12 10.16 8.89
C PHE A 83 -12.11 10.01 10.41
N ASP A 84 -13.28 9.92 11.05
CA ASP A 84 -13.37 9.69 12.49
C ASP A 84 -12.84 8.30 12.89
N LEU A 85 -13.04 7.28 12.06
CA LEU A 85 -12.49 5.93 12.26
C LEU A 85 -10.95 5.89 12.18
N MET A 86 -10.35 6.63 11.25
CA MET A 86 -8.89 6.64 11.09
C MET A 86 -8.15 7.53 12.10
N LYS A 87 -8.83 8.34 12.87
CA LYS A 87 -8.27 9.44 13.67
C LYS A 87 -7.12 9.02 14.59
N ASN A 88 -7.24 7.86 15.22
CA ASN A 88 -6.18 7.36 16.12
C ASN A 88 -4.89 7.05 15.35
N GLN A 89 -4.99 6.40 14.20
CA GLN A 89 -3.84 6.09 13.35
C GLN A 89 -3.25 7.35 12.73
N LEU A 90 -4.09 8.27 12.28
CA LEU A 90 -3.68 9.58 11.75
C LEU A 90 -2.88 10.36 12.78
N ASN A 91 -3.35 10.43 14.04
CA ASN A 91 -2.64 11.11 15.12
C ASN A 91 -1.29 10.45 15.40
N LEU A 92 -1.24 9.11 15.48
CA LEU A 92 0.02 8.37 15.64
C LEU A 92 1.02 8.74 14.54
N PHE A 93 0.58 8.74 13.28
CA PHE A 93 1.46 9.03 12.14
C PHE A 93 1.93 10.49 12.14
N LYS A 94 1.07 11.44 12.51
CA LYS A 94 1.45 12.86 12.69
C LYS A 94 2.51 13.02 13.77
N GLU A 95 2.30 12.41 14.93
CA GLU A 95 3.24 12.48 16.07
C GLU A 95 4.58 11.81 15.73
N CYS A 96 4.57 10.73 14.97
CA CYS A 96 5.76 10.06 14.46
C CYS A 96 6.35 10.73 13.20
N LYS A 97 5.74 11.81 12.69
CA LYS A 97 6.19 12.56 11.50
C LYS A 97 6.28 11.70 10.23
N ALA A 98 5.38 10.73 10.09
CA ALA A 98 5.26 9.97 8.86
C ALA A 98 4.92 10.91 7.68
N PRO A 99 5.55 10.76 6.50
CA PRO A 99 5.35 11.65 5.38
C PRO A 99 3.99 11.49 4.69
N CYS A 100 3.35 10.33 4.81
CA CYS A 100 2.05 10.02 4.24
C CYS A 100 1.39 8.84 4.95
N MET A 101 0.10 8.62 4.65
CA MET A 101 -0.63 7.42 5.01
C MET A 101 -0.97 6.63 3.74
N VAL A 102 -0.59 5.36 3.68
CA VAL A 102 -1.01 4.45 2.62
C VAL A 102 -2.48 4.14 2.80
N PHE A 103 -3.26 4.37 1.76
CA PHE A 103 -4.72 4.32 1.80
C PHE A 103 -5.27 3.47 0.66
N ALA A 104 -6.13 2.50 0.96
CA ALA A 104 -6.83 1.72 -0.05
C ALA A 104 -8.33 1.62 0.25
N GLU A 105 -9.15 1.58 -0.78
CA GLU A 105 -10.57 1.25 -0.66
C GLU A 105 -10.75 -0.25 -0.64
N VAL A 106 -11.23 -0.80 0.47
CA VAL A 106 -11.29 -2.27 0.69
C VAL A 106 -12.71 -2.82 0.85
N THR A 107 -13.74 -2.01 0.56
CA THR A 107 -15.13 -2.49 0.61
C THR A 107 -15.30 -3.73 -0.27
N ASN A 108 -15.76 -4.82 0.33
CA ASN A 108 -15.93 -6.12 -0.31
C ASN A 108 -14.66 -6.70 -0.96
N SER A 109 -13.46 -6.25 -0.55
CA SER A 109 -12.20 -6.78 -1.05
C SER A 109 -12.10 -8.29 -0.81
N VAL A 110 -11.51 -9.00 -1.77
CA VAL A 110 -11.22 -10.44 -1.69
C VAL A 110 -9.74 -10.73 -1.39
N GLN A 111 -8.95 -9.70 -1.08
CA GLN A 111 -7.50 -9.85 -0.85
C GLN A 111 -7.14 -10.85 0.25
N GLY A 112 -7.94 -10.92 1.32
CA GLY A 112 -7.74 -11.86 2.43
C GLY A 112 -8.57 -13.16 2.31
N ASP A 113 -9.46 -13.27 1.32
CA ASP A 113 -10.36 -14.42 1.19
C ASP A 113 -9.62 -15.64 0.60
N PRO A 114 -9.52 -16.76 1.34
CA PRO A 114 -8.83 -17.95 0.83
C PRO A 114 -9.64 -18.73 -0.23
N LYS A 115 -10.88 -18.35 -0.51
CA LYS A 115 -11.80 -19.10 -1.38
C LYS A 115 -12.18 -18.36 -2.65
N THR A 116 -12.23 -17.03 -2.61
CA THR A 116 -12.68 -16.23 -3.76
C THR A 116 -11.52 -15.94 -4.71
N PRO A 117 -11.58 -16.42 -5.97
CA PRO A 117 -10.54 -16.15 -6.95
C PRO A 117 -10.52 -14.68 -7.35
N LEU A 118 -9.35 -14.19 -7.82
CA LEU A 118 -9.14 -12.80 -8.20
C LEU A 118 -10.09 -12.31 -9.30
N SER A 119 -10.51 -13.20 -10.23
CA SER A 119 -11.49 -12.84 -11.26
C SER A 119 -12.85 -12.41 -10.70
N LYS A 120 -13.15 -12.78 -9.45
CA LYS A 120 -14.39 -12.47 -8.73
C LYS A 120 -14.28 -11.27 -7.78
N ARG A 121 -13.16 -10.52 -7.85
CA ARG A 121 -13.03 -9.30 -7.07
C ARG A 121 -14.16 -8.30 -7.35
N PRO A 122 -14.48 -7.40 -6.42
CA PRO A 122 -15.52 -6.38 -6.63
C PRO A 122 -15.13 -5.45 -7.78
N LYS A 123 -16.15 -5.04 -8.55
CA LYS A 123 -16.04 -4.06 -9.63
C LYS A 123 -17.04 -2.95 -9.42
N LEU A 124 -16.63 -1.72 -9.69
CA LEU A 124 -17.47 -0.55 -9.47
C LEU A 124 -18.46 -0.35 -10.62
N SER A 125 -19.73 -0.12 -10.28
CA SER A 125 -20.70 0.48 -11.20
C SER A 125 -20.34 1.95 -11.49
N ASN A 126 -21.01 2.59 -12.46
CA ASN A 126 -20.78 4.01 -12.71
C ASN A 126 -21.20 4.90 -11.53
N ASP A 127 -22.24 4.52 -10.80
CA ASP A 127 -22.69 5.23 -9.61
C ASP A 127 -21.67 5.09 -8.47
N ASP A 128 -21.12 3.88 -8.29
CA ASP A 128 -20.06 3.63 -7.30
C ASP A 128 -18.78 4.42 -7.65
N TRP A 129 -18.42 4.52 -8.93
CA TRP A 129 -17.30 5.36 -9.37
C TRP A 129 -17.49 6.82 -8.98
N SER A 130 -18.67 7.38 -9.29
CA SER A 130 -18.99 8.77 -8.95
C SER A 130 -18.95 9.01 -7.44
N LYS A 131 -19.51 8.06 -6.69
CA LYS A 131 -19.52 8.08 -5.22
C LYS A 131 -18.11 8.01 -4.65
N LEU A 132 -17.29 7.05 -5.12
CA LEU A 132 -15.94 6.84 -4.62
C LEU A 132 -15.04 8.05 -4.89
N THR A 133 -15.03 8.57 -6.13
CA THR A 133 -14.15 9.69 -6.50
C THR A 133 -14.50 10.97 -5.77
N SER A 134 -15.80 11.24 -5.56
CA SER A 134 -16.26 12.37 -4.76
C SER A 134 -15.82 12.24 -3.29
N ARG A 135 -16.07 11.09 -2.67
CA ARG A 135 -15.72 10.83 -1.26
C ARG A 135 -14.21 10.79 -1.04
N MET A 136 -13.46 10.23 -2.00
CA MET A 136 -12.00 10.19 -1.96
C MET A 136 -11.41 11.61 -2.00
N SER A 137 -11.96 12.48 -2.86
CA SER A 137 -11.55 13.87 -2.94
C SER A 137 -11.84 14.63 -1.63
N GLU A 138 -12.99 14.38 -1.00
CA GLU A 138 -13.33 15.00 0.27
C GLU A 138 -12.43 14.55 1.41
N ILE A 139 -12.24 13.24 1.61
CA ILE A 139 -11.40 12.72 2.68
C ILE A 139 -9.94 13.13 2.51
N SER A 140 -9.43 13.18 1.26
CA SER A 140 -8.06 13.64 0.99
C SER A 140 -7.82 15.08 1.40
N LYS A 141 -8.83 15.97 1.25
CA LYS A 141 -8.78 17.35 1.75
C LYS A 141 -8.74 17.38 3.28
N MET A 142 -9.59 16.58 3.93
CA MET A 142 -9.60 16.50 5.40
C MET A 142 -8.23 16.02 5.93
N MET A 143 -7.61 15.02 5.28
CA MET A 143 -6.28 14.52 5.64
C MET A 143 -5.19 15.55 5.38
N ARG A 144 -5.26 16.27 4.25
CA ARG A 144 -4.32 17.38 3.94
C ARG A 144 -4.39 18.47 5.02
N ASP A 145 -5.59 18.84 5.46
CA ASP A 145 -5.80 19.90 6.47
C ASP A 145 -5.20 19.50 7.83
N GLU A 146 -5.03 18.20 8.05
CA GLU A 146 -4.29 17.63 9.18
C GLU A 146 -2.78 17.43 8.89
N ASN A 147 -2.26 17.91 7.76
CA ASN A 147 -0.89 17.72 7.31
C ASN A 147 -0.47 16.24 7.14
N MET A 148 -1.42 15.37 6.77
CA MET A 148 -1.17 13.96 6.48
C MET A 148 -1.63 13.64 5.06
N PRO A 149 -0.75 13.66 4.05
CA PRO A 149 -1.12 13.30 2.69
C PRO A 149 -1.60 11.86 2.60
N LEU A 150 -2.69 11.66 1.85
CA LEU A 150 -3.19 10.35 1.45
C LEU A 150 -2.40 9.85 0.25
N ALA A 151 -1.79 8.67 0.34
CA ALA A 151 -1.14 7.96 -0.76
C ALA A 151 -2.01 6.77 -1.16
N TYR A 152 -2.81 6.90 -2.23
CA TYR A 152 -3.70 5.83 -2.66
C TYR A 152 -2.90 4.65 -3.20
N HIS A 153 -3.16 3.47 -2.67
CA HIS A 153 -2.54 2.20 -3.07
C HIS A 153 -3.56 1.36 -3.85
N HIS A 154 -3.32 1.19 -5.16
CA HIS A 154 -4.01 0.17 -5.96
C HIS A 154 -3.56 -1.22 -5.48
N HIS A 155 -4.49 -2.15 -5.27
CA HIS A 155 -4.14 -3.42 -4.65
C HIS A 155 -4.95 -4.57 -5.25
N MET A 156 -4.30 -5.72 -5.42
CA MET A 156 -4.95 -6.95 -5.88
C MET A 156 -6.13 -7.31 -5.00
N GLY A 157 -7.25 -7.69 -5.63
CA GLY A 157 -8.47 -8.10 -4.94
C GLY A 157 -9.37 -6.97 -4.45
N THR A 158 -9.00 -5.70 -4.69
CA THR A 158 -9.82 -4.52 -4.34
C THR A 158 -10.60 -3.99 -5.54
N VAL A 159 -11.37 -2.92 -5.35
CA VAL A 159 -12.12 -2.24 -6.42
C VAL A 159 -11.22 -1.45 -7.38
N ILE A 160 -10.00 -1.09 -6.96
CA ILE A 160 -8.99 -0.41 -7.78
C ILE A 160 -7.74 -1.29 -7.83
N GLU A 161 -7.61 -2.04 -8.90
CA GLU A 161 -6.55 -3.04 -9.06
C GLU A 161 -5.72 -2.77 -10.31
N THR A 162 -6.38 -2.51 -11.44
CA THR A 162 -5.73 -2.40 -12.75
C THR A 162 -5.16 -1.01 -13.01
N GLU A 163 -4.30 -0.92 -14.03
CA GLU A 163 -3.75 0.35 -14.51
C GLU A 163 -4.88 1.32 -14.92
N ASP A 164 -5.88 0.84 -15.69
CA ASP A 164 -7.00 1.68 -16.14
C ASP A 164 -7.87 2.17 -14.98
N GLU A 165 -8.14 1.31 -13.98
CA GLU A 165 -8.88 1.71 -12.79
C GLU A 165 -8.10 2.75 -11.98
N THR A 166 -6.78 2.58 -11.87
CA THR A 166 -5.90 3.53 -11.19
C THR A 166 -5.90 4.89 -11.91
N LYS A 167 -5.76 4.89 -13.24
CA LYS A 167 -5.85 6.11 -14.06
C LYS A 167 -7.21 6.78 -13.90
N ARG A 168 -8.29 6.00 -14.03
CA ARG A 168 -9.65 6.52 -13.86
C ARG A 168 -9.86 7.15 -12.47
N LEU A 169 -9.33 6.56 -11.40
CA LEU A 169 -9.41 7.13 -10.06
C LEU A 169 -8.69 8.48 -9.99
N ILE A 170 -7.44 8.52 -10.43
CA ILE A 170 -6.61 9.72 -10.32
C ILE A 170 -7.15 10.86 -11.19
N ASP A 171 -7.59 10.57 -12.41
CA ASP A 171 -8.16 11.56 -13.34
C ASP A 171 -9.48 12.17 -12.84
N ASN A 172 -10.23 11.46 -12.01
CA ASN A 172 -11.54 11.90 -11.52
C ASN A 172 -11.52 12.32 -10.04
N THR A 173 -10.35 12.54 -9.45
CA THR A 173 -10.20 12.98 -8.07
C THR A 173 -9.39 14.26 -7.95
N ASP A 174 -9.60 14.97 -6.82
CA ASP A 174 -8.85 16.18 -6.46
C ASP A 174 -7.34 15.90 -6.33
N ASP A 175 -6.51 16.91 -6.58
CA ASP A 175 -5.04 16.82 -6.51
C ASP A 175 -4.47 16.43 -5.14
N ASN A 176 -5.28 16.50 -4.08
CA ASN A 176 -4.89 16.01 -2.77
C ASN A 176 -4.92 14.48 -2.64
N VAL A 177 -5.62 13.78 -3.55
CA VAL A 177 -5.51 12.32 -3.65
C VAL A 177 -4.18 12.00 -4.32
N LYS A 178 -3.16 11.70 -3.53
CA LYS A 178 -1.84 11.33 -4.04
C LYS A 178 -1.81 9.83 -4.33
N LEU A 179 -0.81 9.41 -5.11
CA LEU A 179 -0.67 8.05 -5.60
C LEU A 179 0.53 7.37 -4.92
N LEU A 180 0.31 6.12 -4.54
CA LEU A 180 1.35 5.14 -4.32
C LEU A 180 1.37 4.17 -5.49
N ILE A 181 2.51 3.95 -6.10
CA ILE A 181 2.69 2.91 -7.13
C ILE A 181 3.37 1.70 -6.49
N ASP A 182 2.72 0.54 -6.59
CA ASP A 182 3.29 -0.75 -6.22
C ASP A 182 3.61 -1.56 -7.48
N THR A 183 4.90 -1.80 -7.72
CA THR A 183 5.37 -2.46 -8.93
C THR A 183 4.87 -3.90 -9.06
N GLY A 184 4.82 -4.63 -7.95
CA GLY A 184 4.36 -6.02 -7.94
C GLY A 184 2.86 -6.14 -8.15
N HIS A 185 2.06 -5.36 -7.43
CA HIS A 185 0.60 -5.36 -7.64
C HIS A 185 0.23 -4.92 -9.06
N MET A 186 0.92 -3.92 -9.62
CA MET A 186 0.67 -3.47 -10.97
C MET A 186 1.01 -4.54 -12.00
N LEU A 187 2.15 -5.20 -11.87
CA LEU A 187 2.52 -6.30 -12.77
C LEU A 187 1.56 -7.49 -12.64
N PHE A 188 1.14 -7.83 -11.40
CA PHE A 188 0.18 -8.90 -11.19
C PHE A 188 -1.17 -8.59 -11.87
N ALA A 189 -1.60 -7.34 -11.84
CA ALA A 189 -2.76 -6.85 -12.57
C ALA A 189 -2.54 -6.68 -14.10
N GLN A 190 -1.39 -7.13 -14.61
CA GLN A 190 -0.98 -7.06 -16.03
C GLN A 190 -0.84 -5.61 -16.55
N GLY A 191 -0.63 -4.64 -15.65
CA GLY A 191 -0.37 -3.25 -15.98
C GLY A 191 1.12 -2.89 -15.98
N ASN A 192 1.42 -1.62 -16.28
CA ASN A 192 2.77 -1.09 -16.36
C ASN A 192 2.97 0.10 -15.42
N SER A 193 3.77 -0.10 -14.38
CA SER A 193 4.07 0.95 -13.40
C SER A 193 4.75 2.19 -14.00
N ILE A 194 5.50 2.04 -15.09
CA ILE A 194 6.18 3.16 -15.76
C ILE A 194 5.16 4.12 -16.38
N ASN A 195 4.07 3.59 -16.96
CA ASN A 195 3.00 4.42 -17.50
C ASN A 195 2.39 5.32 -16.40
N LEU A 196 2.13 4.73 -15.21
CA LEU A 196 1.59 5.50 -14.08
C LEU A 196 2.56 6.60 -13.58
N VAL A 197 3.88 6.32 -13.58
CA VAL A 197 4.88 7.34 -13.25
C VAL A 197 4.85 8.49 -14.28
N GLN A 198 4.80 8.15 -15.56
CA GLN A 198 4.79 9.15 -16.64
C GLN A 198 3.52 10.01 -16.63
N ASP A 199 2.36 9.37 -16.42
CA ASP A 199 1.07 10.06 -16.47
C ASP A 199 0.81 10.88 -15.18
N PHE A 200 1.32 10.44 -14.01
CA PHE A 200 0.93 11.00 -12.72
C PHE A 200 2.10 11.37 -11.79
N SER A 201 3.27 11.72 -12.34
CA SER A 201 4.45 12.09 -11.54
C SER A 201 4.17 13.15 -10.48
N GLN A 202 3.30 14.13 -10.75
CA GLN A 202 2.92 15.21 -9.82
C GLN A 202 2.01 14.72 -8.67
N ARG A 203 1.39 13.56 -8.84
CA ARG A 203 0.53 12.94 -7.83
C ARG A 203 1.29 11.87 -7.03
N LEU A 204 2.42 11.38 -7.53
CA LEU A 204 3.19 10.30 -6.92
C LEU A 204 3.97 10.80 -5.70
N ILE A 205 3.74 10.19 -4.54
CA ILE A 205 4.44 10.53 -3.29
C ILE A 205 5.06 9.33 -2.56
N HIS A 206 4.67 8.11 -2.96
CA HIS A 206 5.20 6.89 -2.34
C HIS A 206 5.33 5.76 -3.37
N VAL A 207 6.24 4.82 -3.13
CA VAL A 207 6.47 3.67 -4.02
C VAL A 207 6.71 2.42 -3.19
N HIS A 208 6.05 1.33 -3.57
CA HIS A 208 6.37 0.00 -3.10
C HIS A 208 7.08 -0.79 -4.20
N CYS A 209 8.29 -1.23 -3.91
CA CYS A 209 9.10 -2.05 -4.82
C CYS A 209 8.94 -3.52 -4.46
N LYS A 210 7.85 -4.16 -4.90
CA LYS A 210 7.68 -5.61 -4.85
C LYS A 210 8.03 -6.20 -6.21
N ASP A 211 8.78 -7.29 -6.23
CA ASP A 211 9.06 -8.03 -7.45
C ASP A 211 8.14 -9.24 -7.58
N ILE A 212 8.08 -9.84 -8.76
CA ILE A 212 7.17 -10.93 -9.09
C ILE A 212 7.94 -12.08 -9.74
N ARG A 213 7.74 -13.29 -9.25
CA ARG A 213 8.21 -14.51 -9.93
C ARG A 213 7.26 -14.86 -11.07
N LYS A 214 7.73 -14.68 -12.29
CA LYS A 214 6.94 -14.80 -13.53
C LYS A 214 6.20 -16.14 -13.65
N GLU A 215 6.87 -17.24 -13.35
CA GLU A 215 6.29 -18.58 -13.45
C GLU A 215 5.12 -18.79 -12.48
N VAL A 216 5.23 -18.22 -11.25
CA VAL A 216 4.17 -18.29 -10.26
C VAL A 216 3.01 -17.39 -10.66
N LEU A 217 3.29 -16.19 -11.18
CA LEU A 217 2.26 -15.30 -11.74
C LEU A 217 1.47 -15.99 -12.85
N ASP A 218 2.16 -16.54 -13.85
CA ASP A 218 1.51 -17.20 -14.99
C ASP A 218 0.64 -18.38 -14.56
N LYS A 219 1.13 -19.18 -13.60
CA LYS A 219 0.35 -20.26 -13.00
C LYS A 219 -0.88 -19.74 -12.26
N SER A 220 -0.73 -18.68 -11.48
CA SER A 220 -1.83 -18.08 -10.70
C SER A 220 -2.92 -17.52 -11.61
N LEU A 221 -2.54 -16.81 -12.67
CA LEU A 221 -3.49 -16.27 -13.66
C LEU A 221 -4.20 -17.40 -14.42
N LYS A 222 -3.47 -18.42 -14.86
CA LYS A 222 -4.04 -19.57 -15.57
C LYS A 222 -5.06 -20.34 -14.74
N ASN A 223 -4.80 -20.46 -13.43
CA ASN A 223 -5.65 -21.24 -12.52
C ASN A 223 -6.74 -20.39 -11.86
N ASP A 224 -6.82 -19.08 -12.15
CA ASP A 224 -7.67 -18.14 -11.47
C ASP A 224 -7.55 -18.27 -9.92
N SER A 225 -6.31 -18.24 -9.44
CA SER A 225 -6.01 -18.44 -8.02
C SER A 225 -6.60 -17.33 -7.18
N THR A 226 -6.85 -17.60 -5.89
CA THR A 226 -7.10 -16.53 -4.92
C THR A 226 -5.81 -15.72 -4.73
N PHE A 227 -5.93 -14.45 -4.32
CA PHE A 227 -4.74 -13.64 -4.02
C PHE A 227 -3.89 -14.29 -2.91
N ARG A 228 -4.55 -14.81 -1.87
CA ARG A 228 -3.89 -15.50 -0.78
C ARG A 228 -3.09 -16.72 -1.26
N GLN A 229 -3.65 -17.53 -2.18
CA GLN A 229 -2.93 -18.68 -2.72
C GLN A 229 -1.73 -18.25 -3.56
N ALA A 230 -1.89 -17.25 -4.42
CA ALA A 230 -0.78 -16.71 -5.22
C ALA A 230 0.37 -16.19 -4.33
N PHE A 231 0.03 -15.51 -3.22
CA PHE A 231 1.00 -15.07 -2.24
C PHE A 231 1.73 -16.25 -1.58
N LEU A 232 1.00 -17.27 -1.09
CA LEU A 232 1.56 -18.47 -0.47
C LEU A 232 2.42 -19.30 -1.43
N ASP A 233 2.07 -19.31 -2.71
CA ASP A 233 2.88 -19.94 -3.76
C ASP A 233 4.17 -19.14 -4.09
N GLY A 234 4.33 -17.95 -3.47
CA GLY A 234 5.52 -17.12 -3.61
C GLY A 234 5.54 -16.25 -4.86
N ALA A 235 4.37 -15.79 -5.33
CA ALA A 235 4.29 -14.86 -6.46
C ALA A 235 5.07 -13.57 -6.23
N PHE A 236 4.97 -13.01 -5.01
CA PHE A 236 5.70 -11.80 -4.64
C PHE A 236 7.06 -12.12 -4.03
N THR A 237 8.05 -11.29 -4.35
CA THR A 237 9.41 -11.45 -3.87
C THR A 237 10.12 -10.09 -3.71
N VAL A 238 11.37 -10.11 -3.28
CA VAL A 238 12.21 -8.91 -3.14
C VAL A 238 12.71 -8.41 -4.50
N PRO A 239 12.96 -7.10 -4.67
CA PRO A 239 13.53 -6.55 -5.89
C PRO A 239 14.81 -7.27 -6.33
N GLY A 240 14.82 -7.74 -7.58
CA GLY A 240 15.94 -8.45 -8.18
C GLY A 240 15.88 -9.98 -8.11
N ASP A 241 14.88 -10.55 -7.41
CA ASP A 241 14.62 -11.99 -7.37
C ASP A 241 13.39 -12.39 -8.24
N GLY A 242 12.85 -11.45 -8.98
CA GLY A 242 11.70 -11.62 -9.88
C GLY A 242 12.02 -11.22 -11.31
N CYS A 243 10.99 -10.77 -12.02
CA CYS A 243 11.09 -10.43 -13.44
C CYS A 243 10.95 -8.93 -13.74
N ILE A 244 10.80 -8.08 -12.73
CA ILE A 244 10.65 -6.62 -12.93
C ILE A 244 12.02 -6.01 -13.20
N ASP A 245 12.17 -5.37 -14.37
CA ASP A 245 13.35 -4.52 -14.62
C ASP A 245 13.17 -3.17 -13.93
N TYR A 246 13.88 -2.99 -12.81
CA TYR A 246 13.82 -1.77 -12.03
C TYR A 246 14.61 -0.60 -12.62
N ILE A 247 15.51 -0.84 -13.58
CA ILE A 247 16.35 0.23 -14.16
C ILE A 247 15.48 1.27 -14.88
N PRO A 248 14.59 0.92 -15.84
CA PRO A 248 13.73 1.90 -16.47
C PRO A 248 12.72 2.53 -15.51
N PHE A 249 12.18 1.75 -14.56
CA PHE A 249 11.26 2.28 -13.56
C PHE A 249 11.92 3.36 -12.67
N LEU A 250 13.11 3.10 -12.13
CA LEU A 250 13.84 4.06 -11.30
C LEU A 250 14.32 5.28 -12.10
N LYS A 251 14.57 5.13 -13.42
CA LYS A 251 14.85 6.27 -14.31
C LYS A 251 13.62 7.14 -14.52
N ALA A 252 12.43 6.56 -14.62
CA ALA A 252 11.18 7.31 -14.76
C ALA A 252 10.82 8.13 -13.51
N LEU A 253 11.26 7.69 -12.33
CA LEU A 253 11.05 8.40 -11.05
C LEU A 253 11.95 9.66 -10.87
N LYS A 254 12.95 9.86 -11.72
CA LYS A 254 13.88 11.01 -11.66
C LYS A 254 13.36 12.23 -12.42
#